data_55297b362d04eb88e80d5c9c954419cd
#
_entry.id   55297b362d04eb88e80d5c9c954419cd
#
_cell.length_a   1.000
_cell.length_b   1.000
_cell.length_c   1.000
_cell.angle_alpha   90.00
_cell.angle_beta   90.00
_cell.angle_gamma   90.00
#
_symmetry.space_group_name_H-M   'P 1'
#
loop_
_entity.id
_entity.type
_entity.pdbx_description
1 polymer ?
#
loop_
_entity_poly.entity_id
_entity_poly.type
_entity_poly.pdbx_seq_one_letter_code
_entity_poly.pdbx_strand_id
1 'polypeptide(L)'
;MGASAVQNVGAYGVEAKDVILQVNTLDVESLEERVFSNEECRFGYRDSIFKHELKGRYIVTSVVYKVKPGDATKTREEITQTRMAKLPTVGEVGSAGSFFMNPFVSEEKANELLAQYPDMPNFPSPQGVKIPAAWLIEQCGWKGKTLGGAQVWDKQPLVIVNANHATPDDIIALAAQVSASVKEKFGIDIHPEVNYI
;
A
#
# COMPACT_ATOMS: atom_id res chain seq x y z
N MET A 1 2.34 1.15 -15.94
CA MET A 1 3.62 1.71 -15.44
C MET A 1 3.43 3.08 -14.78
N GLY A 2 2.56 3.96 -15.26
CA GLY A 2 2.31 5.28 -14.62
C GLY A 2 1.95 5.22 -13.13
N ALA A 3 1.08 4.30 -12.74
CA ALA A 3 0.72 4.10 -11.34
C ALA A 3 1.92 3.76 -10.43
N SER A 4 2.99 3.13 -10.95
CA SER A 4 4.18 2.83 -10.15
C SER A 4 4.92 4.11 -9.73
N ALA A 5 4.93 5.14 -10.56
CA ALA A 5 5.50 6.44 -10.22
C ALA A 5 4.56 7.25 -9.32
N VAL A 6 3.27 7.36 -9.68
CA VAL A 6 2.30 8.12 -8.87
C VAL A 6 2.24 7.60 -7.43
N GLN A 7 2.25 6.29 -7.25
CA GLN A 7 2.12 5.61 -5.96
C GLN A 7 3.47 5.37 -5.26
N ASN A 8 4.61 5.58 -5.95
CA ASN A 8 5.91 5.11 -5.47
C ASN A 8 5.81 3.66 -4.97
N VAL A 9 5.35 2.76 -5.84
CA VAL A 9 5.09 1.37 -5.47
C VAL A 9 6.36 0.71 -4.92
N GLY A 10 6.21 -0.05 -3.85
CA GLY A 10 7.34 -0.74 -3.24
C GLY A 10 6.93 -2.05 -2.56
N ALA A 11 7.84 -3.00 -2.57
CA ALA A 11 7.72 -4.27 -1.89
C ALA A 11 9.11 -4.83 -1.56
N TYR A 12 9.19 -5.64 -0.50
CA TYR A 12 10.43 -6.35 -0.12
C TYR A 12 11.64 -5.43 0.11
N GLY A 13 11.40 -4.22 0.65
CA GLY A 13 12.46 -3.27 0.99
C GLY A 13 12.95 -2.41 -0.16
N VAL A 14 12.34 -2.50 -1.35
CA VAL A 14 12.66 -1.67 -2.53
C VAL A 14 11.44 -0.85 -2.92
N GLU A 15 11.65 0.42 -3.27
CA GLU A 15 10.61 1.31 -3.79
C GLU A 15 10.92 1.74 -5.22
N ALA A 16 9.89 2.13 -5.97
CA ALA A 16 10.05 2.57 -7.36
C ALA A 16 11.01 3.76 -7.49
N LYS A 17 11.00 4.68 -6.51
CA LYS A 17 11.92 5.84 -6.45
C LYS A 17 13.40 5.45 -6.49
N ASP A 18 13.76 4.26 -5.98
CA ASP A 18 15.16 3.83 -5.89
C ASP A 18 15.78 3.57 -7.28
N VAL A 19 14.91 3.37 -8.27
CA VAL A 19 15.31 3.05 -9.65
C VAL A 19 14.70 3.98 -10.71
N ILE A 20 13.78 4.86 -10.37
CA ILE A 20 13.23 5.86 -11.29
C ILE A 20 14.29 6.96 -11.53
N LEU A 21 14.58 7.26 -12.80
CA LEU A 21 15.40 8.40 -13.19
C LEU A 21 14.55 9.64 -13.48
N GLN A 22 13.46 9.45 -14.23
CA GLN A 22 12.54 10.52 -14.61
C GLN A 22 11.15 9.98 -14.92
N VAL A 23 10.18 10.87 -14.87
CA VAL A 23 8.78 10.63 -15.20
C VAL A 23 8.36 11.60 -16.30
N ASN A 24 7.97 11.08 -17.46
CA ASN A 24 7.46 11.88 -18.56
C ASN A 24 5.94 12.00 -18.42
N THR A 25 5.43 13.19 -18.62
CA THR A 25 4.02 13.51 -18.40
C THR A 25 3.47 14.41 -19.48
N LEU A 26 2.15 14.43 -19.61
CA LEU A 26 1.38 15.38 -20.39
C LEU A 26 0.55 16.25 -19.43
N ASP A 27 0.68 17.57 -19.49
CA ASP A 27 -0.17 18.50 -18.77
C ASP A 27 -1.55 18.53 -19.44
N VAL A 28 -2.63 18.27 -18.67
CA VAL A 28 -3.99 18.15 -19.21
C VAL A 28 -4.60 19.51 -19.61
N GLU A 29 -4.05 20.61 -19.10
CA GLU A 29 -4.54 21.97 -19.42
C GLU A 29 -3.84 22.55 -20.64
N SER A 30 -2.49 22.54 -20.65
CA SER A 30 -1.69 23.13 -21.74
C SER A 30 -1.46 22.16 -22.90
N LEU A 31 -1.65 20.85 -22.69
CA LEU A 31 -1.33 19.76 -23.62
C LEU A 31 0.17 19.71 -23.96
N GLU A 32 1.01 20.26 -23.10
CA GLU A 32 2.47 20.24 -23.26
C GLU A 32 3.08 19.06 -22.50
N GLU A 33 4.12 18.50 -23.07
CA GLU A 33 4.92 17.48 -22.38
C GLU A 33 5.81 18.12 -21.31
N ARG A 34 5.89 17.48 -20.14
CA ARG A 34 6.83 17.83 -19.08
C ARG A 34 7.52 16.60 -18.54
N VAL A 35 8.83 16.74 -18.31
CA VAL A 35 9.66 15.73 -17.68
C VAL A 35 9.95 16.15 -16.24
N PHE A 36 9.66 15.27 -15.29
CA PHE A 36 10.02 15.42 -13.89
C PHE A 36 11.21 14.54 -13.56
N SER A 37 12.24 15.10 -12.96
CA SER A 37 13.33 14.32 -12.36
C SER A 37 12.84 13.52 -11.16
N ASN A 38 13.65 12.58 -10.68
CA ASN A 38 13.34 11.83 -9.46
C ASN A 38 13.10 12.77 -8.26
N GLU A 39 13.92 13.79 -8.09
CA GLU A 39 13.81 14.77 -7.00
C GLU A 39 12.53 15.61 -7.09
N GLU A 40 12.17 16.07 -8.30
CA GLU A 40 10.93 16.84 -8.53
C GLU A 40 9.68 16.02 -8.24
N CYS A 41 9.73 14.70 -8.38
CA CYS A 41 8.61 13.80 -8.04
C CYS A 41 8.32 13.74 -6.54
N ARG A 42 9.22 14.19 -5.65
CA ARG A 42 9.06 14.22 -4.19
C ARG A 42 8.50 12.93 -3.62
N PHE A 43 9.10 11.81 -4.02
CA PHE A 43 8.63 10.49 -3.60
C PHE A 43 8.70 10.30 -2.09
N GLY A 44 7.59 9.84 -1.51
CA GLY A 44 7.45 9.37 -0.14
C GLY A 44 6.95 7.93 -0.07
N TYR A 45 6.69 7.42 1.12
CA TYR A 45 6.07 6.09 1.30
C TYR A 45 4.66 6.07 0.71
N ARG A 46 4.44 5.32 -0.36
CA ARG A 46 3.18 5.28 -1.13
C ARG A 46 2.74 6.65 -1.60
N ASP A 47 3.70 7.53 -1.92
CA ASP A 47 3.43 8.93 -2.16
C ASP A 47 4.33 9.56 -3.23
N SER A 48 3.81 10.60 -3.90
CA SER A 48 4.52 11.46 -4.83
C SER A 48 3.79 12.79 -5.00
N ILE A 49 4.43 13.78 -5.63
CA ILE A 49 3.82 15.08 -5.95
C ILE A 49 2.52 14.95 -6.76
N PHE A 50 2.37 13.86 -7.54
CA PHE A 50 1.18 13.60 -8.35
C PHE A 50 -0.06 13.23 -7.54
N LYS A 51 0.09 12.96 -6.23
CA LYS A 51 -1.03 12.74 -5.30
C LYS A 51 -1.45 14.00 -4.56
N HIS A 52 -0.68 15.07 -4.62
CA HIS A 52 -0.85 16.34 -3.91
C HIS A 52 -1.04 17.51 -4.89
N GLU A 53 -0.06 18.41 -4.99
CA GLU A 53 -0.14 19.67 -5.72
C GLU A 53 -0.44 19.48 -7.22
N LEU A 54 -0.03 18.36 -7.78
CA LEU A 54 -0.21 18.04 -9.19
C LEU A 54 -1.30 16.99 -9.45
N LYS A 55 -2.14 16.70 -8.43
CA LYS A 55 -3.21 15.72 -8.56
C LYS A 55 -4.20 16.12 -9.66
N GLY A 56 -4.37 15.21 -10.64
CA GLY A 56 -5.29 15.44 -11.76
C GLY A 56 -4.77 16.35 -12.86
N ARG A 57 -3.62 17.02 -12.67
CA ARG A 57 -3.06 17.92 -13.67
C ARG A 57 -2.20 17.22 -14.71
N TYR A 58 -1.52 16.15 -14.36
CA TYR A 58 -0.60 15.46 -15.26
C TYR A 58 -0.99 14.01 -15.48
N ILE A 59 -0.93 13.59 -16.75
CA ILE A 59 -1.01 12.18 -17.15
C ILE A 59 0.41 11.66 -17.31
N VAL A 60 0.79 10.64 -16.55
CA VAL A 60 2.09 9.96 -16.72
C VAL A 60 2.07 9.15 -18.01
N THR A 61 2.87 9.55 -18.98
CA THR A 61 2.98 8.90 -20.29
C THR A 61 4.03 7.81 -20.32
N SER A 62 5.18 8.04 -19.65
CA SER A 62 6.22 7.04 -19.49
C SER A 62 7.07 7.26 -18.24
N VAL A 63 7.79 6.21 -17.82
CA VAL A 63 8.72 6.24 -16.69
C VAL A 63 10.03 5.63 -17.13
N VAL A 64 11.14 6.31 -16.86
CA VAL A 64 12.49 5.83 -17.17
C VAL A 64 13.10 5.24 -15.89
N TYR A 65 13.51 3.98 -15.97
CA TYR A 65 14.12 3.25 -14.87
C TYR A 65 15.59 3.00 -15.12
N LYS A 66 16.40 3.16 -14.09
CA LYS A 66 17.80 2.69 -14.07
C LYS A 66 17.80 1.22 -13.63
N VAL A 67 18.17 0.34 -14.55
CA VAL A 67 18.28 -1.10 -14.28
C VAL A 67 19.74 -1.52 -14.36
N LYS A 68 20.10 -2.57 -13.60
CA LYS A 68 21.40 -3.21 -13.67
C LYS A 68 21.23 -4.57 -14.32
N PRO A 69 22.15 -5.00 -15.21
CA PRO A 69 22.19 -6.38 -15.69
C PRO A 69 22.36 -7.33 -14.49
N GLY A 70 21.63 -8.43 -14.49
CA GLY A 70 21.71 -9.44 -13.43
C GLY A 70 20.72 -10.57 -13.67
N ASP A 71 20.94 -11.70 -13.01
CA ASP A 71 20.01 -12.81 -12.98
C ASP A 71 19.06 -12.64 -11.79
N ALA A 72 17.80 -12.34 -12.07
CA ALA A 72 16.74 -12.19 -11.07
C ALA A 72 15.90 -13.47 -10.90
N THR A 73 16.26 -14.58 -11.53
CA THR A 73 15.43 -15.81 -11.58
C THR A 73 15.11 -16.31 -10.17
N LYS A 74 16.12 -16.51 -9.33
CA LYS A 74 15.96 -16.99 -7.96
C LYS A 74 15.10 -16.03 -7.12
N THR A 75 15.39 -14.73 -7.17
CA THR A 75 14.63 -13.70 -6.46
C THR A 75 13.16 -13.67 -6.91
N ARG A 76 12.93 -13.81 -8.22
CA ARG A 76 11.59 -13.87 -8.80
C ARG A 76 10.82 -15.09 -8.31
N GLU A 77 11.44 -16.25 -8.26
CA GLU A 77 10.83 -17.48 -7.76
C GLU A 77 10.46 -17.38 -6.29
N GLU A 78 11.37 -16.91 -5.43
CA GLU A 78 11.14 -16.71 -3.99
C GLU A 78 9.98 -15.72 -3.73
N ILE A 79 9.97 -14.59 -4.44
CA ILE A 79 8.88 -13.59 -4.35
C ILE A 79 7.56 -14.20 -4.82
N THR A 80 7.57 -14.94 -5.94
CA THR A 80 6.37 -15.55 -6.49
C THR A 80 5.78 -16.56 -5.50
N GLN A 81 6.59 -17.45 -4.93
CA GLN A 81 6.17 -18.42 -3.92
C GLN A 81 5.61 -17.74 -2.68
N THR A 82 6.28 -16.69 -2.17
CA THR A 82 5.81 -15.91 -1.03
C THR A 82 4.46 -15.26 -1.30
N ARG A 83 4.25 -14.72 -2.50
CA ARG A 83 2.99 -14.11 -2.90
C ARG A 83 1.86 -15.14 -3.03
N MET A 84 2.12 -16.27 -3.69
CA MET A 84 1.16 -17.36 -3.84
C MET A 84 0.71 -17.95 -2.50
N ALA A 85 1.60 -17.98 -1.52
CA ALA A 85 1.28 -18.47 -0.17
C ALA A 85 0.37 -17.51 0.62
N LYS A 86 0.42 -16.19 0.33
CA LYS A 86 -0.25 -15.15 1.13
C LYS A 86 -1.42 -14.48 0.43
N LEU A 87 -1.37 -14.33 -0.89
CA LEU A 87 -2.38 -13.60 -1.65
C LEU A 87 -3.37 -14.56 -2.31
N PRO A 88 -4.61 -14.11 -2.57
CA PRO A 88 -5.55 -14.90 -3.35
C PRO A 88 -5.00 -15.20 -4.74
N THR A 89 -5.34 -16.37 -5.27
CA THR A 89 -4.99 -16.75 -6.64
C THR A 89 -5.71 -15.83 -7.63
N VAL A 90 -5.00 -15.35 -8.64
CA VAL A 90 -5.59 -14.50 -9.70
C VAL A 90 -6.73 -15.27 -10.38
N GLY A 91 -7.92 -14.67 -10.40
CA GLY A 91 -9.13 -15.28 -10.98
C GLY A 91 -9.98 -16.09 -9.99
N GLU A 92 -9.50 -16.38 -8.78
CA GLU A 92 -10.27 -17.05 -7.73
C GLU A 92 -11.24 -16.08 -7.06
N VAL A 93 -10.71 -14.98 -6.56
CA VAL A 93 -11.49 -13.88 -5.96
C VAL A 93 -10.93 -12.53 -6.39
N GLY A 94 -11.81 -11.53 -6.50
CA GLY A 94 -11.40 -10.15 -6.80
C GLY A 94 -10.76 -9.49 -5.59
N SER A 95 -9.63 -8.81 -5.79
CA SER A 95 -9.01 -7.97 -4.77
C SER A 95 -8.21 -6.83 -5.40
N ALA A 96 -8.01 -5.74 -4.66
CA ALA A 96 -7.13 -4.62 -5.03
C ALA A 96 -5.71 -4.76 -4.46
N GLY A 97 -5.33 -5.94 -3.96
CA GLY A 97 -4.08 -6.17 -3.24
C GLY A 97 -4.14 -5.65 -1.80
N SER A 98 -3.05 -5.07 -1.29
CA SER A 98 -3.05 -4.44 0.03
C SER A 98 -4.01 -3.26 0.05
N PHE A 99 -4.99 -3.31 0.95
CA PHE A 99 -6.05 -2.29 1.01
C PHE A 99 -5.64 -1.08 1.84
N PHE A 100 -4.86 -1.29 2.91
CA PHE A 100 -4.42 -0.24 3.81
C PHE A 100 -2.91 0.01 3.73
N MET A 101 -2.52 1.26 3.95
CA MET A 101 -1.13 1.64 4.19
C MET A 101 -0.70 1.24 5.60
N ASN A 102 0.59 0.94 5.78
CA ASN A 102 1.15 0.79 7.10
C ASN A 102 1.28 2.16 7.76
N PRO A 103 0.73 2.37 8.97
CA PRO A 103 0.83 3.65 9.67
C PRO A 103 2.23 3.89 10.23
N PHE A 104 2.57 5.17 10.37
CA PHE A 104 3.70 5.63 11.17
C PHE A 104 3.17 6.24 12.47
N VAL A 105 3.85 5.95 13.56
CA VAL A 105 3.56 6.51 14.89
C VAL A 105 4.83 7.16 15.47
N SER A 106 4.68 7.98 16.50
CA SER A 106 5.83 8.50 17.24
C SER A 106 6.56 7.38 18.00
N GLU A 107 7.82 7.61 18.38
CA GLU A 107 8.59 6.65 19.18
C GLU A 107 7.93 6.40 20.53
N GLU A 108 7.34 7.43 21.17
CA GLU A 108 6.63 7.31 22.43
C GLU A 108 5.42 6.36 22.29
N LYS A 109 4.63 6.54 21.23
CA LYS A 109 3.49 5.67 20.96
C LYS A 109 3.91 4.24 20.64
N ALA A 110 5.00 4.05 19.91
CA ALA A 110 5.54 2.72 19.64
C ALA A 110 5.99 2.02 20.93
N ASN A 111 6.68 2.73 21.82
CA ASN A 111 7.14 2.21 23.11
C ASN A 111 5.96 1.87 24.05
N GLU A 112 4.91 2.72 24.08
CA GLU A 112 3.66 2.42 24.80
C GLU A 112 3.03 1.11 24.33
N LEU A 113 2.97 0.91 23.02
CA LEU A 113 2.41 -0.31 22.45
C LEU A 113 3.31 -1.53 22.68
N LEU A 114 4.62 -1.40 22.58
CA LEU A 114 5.57 -2.49 22.85
C LEU A 114 5.53 -2.94 24.31
N ALA A 115 5.24 -2.05 25.24
CA ALA A 115 5.03 -2.43 26.64
C ALA A 115 3.81 -3.34 26.84
N GLN A 116 2.77 -3.18 26.01
CA GLN A 116 1.56 -4.00 26.04
C GLN A 116 1.64 -5.20 25.11
N TYR A 117 2.36 -5.08 24.01
CA TYR A 117 2.52 -6.09 22.95
C TYR A 117 4.00 -6.27 22.60
N PRO A 118 4.78 -6.98 23.42
CA PRO A 118 6.24 -7.10 23.24
C PRO A 118 6.66 -7.69 21.88
N ASP A 119 5.80 -8.54 21.28
CA ASP A 119 6.05 -9.19 19.99
C ASP A 119 5.55 -8.36 18.79
N MET A 120 5.12 -7.10 19.01
CA MET A 120 4.64 -6.23 17.93
C MET A 120 5.77 -5.94 16.94
N PRO A 121 5.60 -6.30 15.64
CA PRO A 121 6.57 -5.94 14.62
C PRO A 121 6.59 -4.42 14.43
N ASN A 122 7.78 -3.84 14.42
CA ASN A 122 7.97 -2.40 14.25
C ASN A 122 9.24 -2.12 13.44
N PHE A 123 9.24 -1.03 12.69
CA PHE A 123 10.34 -0.66 11.78
C PHE A 123 10.63 0.84 11.91
N PRO A 124 11.67 1.21 12.66
CA PRO A 124 12.10 2.62 12.76
C PRO A 124 12.45 3.22 11.39
N SER A 125 12.08 4.48 11.19
CA SER A 125 12.38 5.24 9.97
C SER A 125 12.48 6.74 10.30
N PRO A 126 12.98 7.58 9.39
CA PRO A 126 13.01 9.04 9.59
C PRO A 126 11.61 9.67 9.79
N GLN A 127 10.55 9.00 9.36
CA GLN A 127 9.17 9.47 9.49
C GLN A 127 8.49 9.02 10.79
N GLY A 128 9.19 8.28 11.64
CA GLY A 128 8.68 7.65 12.85
C GLY A 128 8.78 6.12 12.78
N VAL A 129 8.08 5.44 13.66
CA VAL A 129 8.06 3.97 13.71
C VAL A 129 6.90 3.45 12.87
N LYS A 130 7.21 2.71 11.81
CA LYS A 130 6.21 2.06 10.96
C LYS A 130 5.73 0.76 11.60
N ILE A 131 4.41 0.62 11.77
CA ILE A 131 3.77 -0.59 12.29
C ILE A 131 3.02 -1.29 11.15
N PRO A 132 3.17 -2.62 10.96
CA PRO A 132 2.40 -3.34 9.95
C PRO A 132 0.89 -3.30 10.24
N ALA A 133 0.12 -2.70 9.32
CA ALA A 133 -1.34 -2.66 9.45
C ALA A 133 -1.95 -4.07 9.46
N ALA A 134 -1.34 -5.05 8.78
CA ALA A 134 -1.75 -6.45 8.84
C ALA A 134 -1.78 -6.98 10.28
N TRP A 135 -0.75 -6.67 11.06
CA TRP A 135 -0.67 -7.08 12.46
C TRP A 135 -1.78 -6.40 13.29
N LEU A 136 -1.97 -5.08 13.13
CA LEU A 136 -3.02 -4.34 13.84
C LEU A 136 -4.41 -4.91 13.55
N ILE A 137 -4.70 -5.19 12.28
CA ILE A 137 -5.97 -5.76 11.81
C ILE A 137 -6.17 -7.17 12.37
N GLU A 138 -5.13 -8.00 12.37
CA GLU A 138 -5.15 -9.35 12.95
C GLU A 138 -5.41 -9.31 14.45
N GLN A 139 -4.75 -8.41 15.20
CA GLN A 139 -4.98 -8.21 16.63
C GLN A 139 -6.39 -7.73 16.98
N CYS A 140 -7.07 -7.06 16.04
CA CYS A 140 -8.49 -6.73 16.15
C CYS A 140 -9.42 -7.91 15.78
N GLY A 141 -8.83 -9.06 15.39
CA GLY A 141 -9.57 -10.28 15.09
C GLY A 141 -10.34 -10.24 13.76
N TRP A 142 -9.93 -9.39 12.81
CA TRP A 142 -10.58 -9.27 11.51
C TRP A 142 -10.18 -10.32 10.48
N LYS A 143 -9.09 -11.04 10.69
CA LYS A 143 -8.60 -12.09 9.78
C LYS A 143 -9.68 -13.12 9.48
N GLY A 144 -10.02 -13.29 8.21
CA GLY A 144 -11.07 -14.21 7.74
C GLY A 144 -12.51 -13.76 7.97
N LYS A 145 -12.76 -12.60 8.61
CA LYS A 145 -14.12 -12.09 8.84
C LYS A 145 -14.74 -11.49 7.59
N THR A 146 -16.03 -11.65 7.47
CA THR A 146 -16.86 -11.14 6.37
C THR A 146 -17.83 -10.06 6.83
N LEU A 147 -18.17 -9.14 5.91
CA LEU A 147 -19.28 -8.21 6.04
C LEU A 147 -19.94 -8.09 4.66
N GLY A 148 -21.25 -8.40 4.56
CA GLY A 148 -21.89 -8.55 3.26
C GLY A 148 -21.17 -9.57 2.38
N GLY A 149 -20.84 -9.19 1.15
CA GLY A 149 -20.06 -10.01 0.23
C GLY A 149 -18.54 -9.86 0.35
N ALA A 150 -18.04 -8.90 1.17
CA ALA A 150 -16.63 -8.62 1.34
C ALA A 150 -16.01 -9.42 2.48
N GLN A 151 -14.71 -9.75 2.38
CA GLN A 151 -13.96 -10.48 3.42
C GLN A 151 -12.56 -9.91 3.59
N VAL A 152 -12.08 -9.84 4.83
CA VAL A 152 -10.65 -9.70 5.14
C VAL A 152 -9.98 -11.04 4.90
N TRP A 153 -9.00 -11.07 3.99
CA TRP A 153 -8.37 -12.33 3.57
C TRP A 153 -7.69 -13.06 4.74
N ASP A 154 -7.91 -14.35 4.84
CA ASP A 154 -7.46 -15.17 5.96
C ASP A 154 -5.93 -15.38 6.03
N LYS A 155 -5.23 -15.29 4.87
CA LYS A 155 -3.77 -15.46 4.81
C LYS A 155 -3.01 -14.13 4.86
N GLN A 156 -3.69 -13.00 4.59
CA GLN A 156 -3.10 -11.66 4.62
C GLN A 156 -4.15 -10.61 4.98
N PRO A 157 -4.22 -10.17 6.24
CA PRO A 157 -5.26 -9.25 6.73
C PRO A 157 -5.25 -7.86 6.08
N LEU A 158 -4.18 -7.48 5.36
CA LEU A 158 -4.16 -6.26 4.55
C LEU A 158 -5.03 -6.33 3.29
N VAL A 159 -5.44 -7.52 2.89
CA VAL A 159 -6.19 -7.75 1.64
C VAL A 159 -7.66 -7.88 1.95
N ILE A 160 -8.48 -7.06 1.31
CA ILE A 160 -9.93 -7.23 1.26
C ILE A 160 -10.28 -7.88 -0.08
N VAL A 161 -11.08 -8.93 -0.03
CA VAL A 161 -11.52 -9.70 -1.20
C VAL A 161 -13.03 -9.60 -1.40
N ASN A 162 -13.45 -9.68 -2.66
CA ASN A 162 -14.84 -9.92 -3.03
C ASN A 162 -15.09 -11.44 -2.95
N ALA A 163 -15.50 -11.90 -1.76
CA ALA A 163 -15.68 -13.32 -1.50
C ALA A 163 -17.03 -13.86 -1.98
N ASN A 164 -18.07 -13.02 -1.98
CA ASN A 164 -19.42 -13.43 -2.35
C ASN A 164 -20.21 -12.25 -2.96
N HIS A 165 -19.87 -11.87 -4.20
CA HIS A 165 -20.54 -10.80 -4.94
C HIS A 165 -20.68 -9.50 -4.15
N ALA A 166 -19.61 -9.09 -3.47
CA ALA A 166 -19.57 -7.84 -2.71
C ALA A 166 -19.91 -6.64 -3.58
N THR A 167 -20.77 -5.79 -3.06
CA THR A 167 -20.99 -4.45 -3.62
C THR A 167 -19.85 -3.52 -3.21
N PRO A 168 -19.65 -2.37 -3.88
CA PRO A 168 -18.72 -1.34 -3.42
C PRO A 168 -18.98 -0.91 -1.97
N ASP A 169 -20.27 -0.79 -1.58
CA ASP A 169 -20.67 -0.42 -0.23
C ASP A 169 -20.26 -1.46 0.82
N ASP A 170 -20.33 -2.76 0.50
CA ASP A 170 -19.84 -3.83 1.39
C ASP A 170 -18.34 -3.67 1.67
N ILE A 171 -17.57 -3.39 0.62
CA ILE A 171 -16.10 -3.21 0.74
C ILE A 171 -15.78 -1.96 1.56
N ILE A 172 -16.46 -0.84 1.30
CA ILE A 172 -16.28 0.42 2.03
C ILE A 172 -16.68 0.25 3.49
N ALA A 173 -17.83 -0.38 3.76
CA ALA A 173 -18.32 -0.63 5.11
C ALA A 173 -17.37 -1.54 5.90
N LEU A 174 -16.88 -2.62 5.28
CA LEU A 174 -15.89 -3.50 5.91
C LEU A 174 -14.59 -2.75 6.22
N ALA A 175 -14.07 -1.97 5.28
CA ALA A 175 -12.86 -1.17 5.47
C ALA A 175 -13.03 -0.14 6.59
N ALA A 176 -14.19 0.52 6.68
CA ALA A 176 -14.49 1.48 7.73
C ALA A 176 -14.55 0.80 9.13
N GLN A 177 -15.17 -0.38 9.24
CA GLN A 177 -15.21 -1.12 10.50
C GLN A 177 -13.83 -1.61 10.94
N VAL A 178 -13.01 -2.09 10.00
CA VAL A 178 -11.61 -2.47 10.27
C VAL A 178 -10.83 -1.27 10.80
N SER A 179 -10.91 -0.12 10.14
CA SER A 179 -10.22 1.11 10.56
C SER A 179 -10.69 1.58 11.93
N ALA A 180 -12.01 1.58 12.19
CA ALA A 180 -12.58 1.96 13.48
C ALA A 180 -12.09 1.04 14.62
N SER A 181 -12.05 -0.27 14.40
CA SER A 181 -11.55 -1.24 15.39
C SER A 181 -10.07 -1.05 15.72
N VAL A 182 -9.24 -0.73 14.72
CA VAL A 182 -7.82 -0.41 14.94
C VAL A 182 -7.67 0.88 15.72
N LYS A 183 -8.45 1.91 15.37
CA LYS A 183 -8.46 3.18 16.10
C LYS A 183 -8.90 3.01 17.55
N GLU A 184 -9.96 2.26 17.79
CA GLU A 184 -10.49 2.00 19.13
C GLU A 184 -9.46 1.25 20.00
N LYS A 185 -8.84 0.19 19.45
CA LYS A 185 -7.95 -0.67 20.22
C LYS A 185 -6.56 -0.08 20.46
N PHE A 186 -5.99 0.61 19.45
CA PHE A 186 -4.59 1.07 19.46
C PHE A 186 -4.42 2.58 19.46
N GLY A 187 -5.51 3.34 19.20
CA GLY A 187 -5.44 4.79 18.99
C GLY A 187 -4.74 5.18 17.68
N ILE A 188 -4.62 4.26 16.74
CA ILE A 188 -3.93 4.44 15.45
C ILE A 188 -4.93 4.54 14.32
N ASP A 189 -4.78 5.55 13.46
CA ASP A 189 -5.52 5.66 12.20
C ASP A 189 -4.81 4.87 11.11
N ILE A 190 -5.55 4.01 10.41
CA ILE A 190 -5.08 3.36 9.19
C ILE A 190 -5.89 3.87 7.99
N HIS A 191 -5.20 4.14 6.89
CA HIS A 191 -5.82 4.73 5.71
C HIS A 191 -5.76 3.77 4.52
N PRO A 192 -6.83 3.75 3.68
CA PRO A 192 -6.80 3.00 2.44
C PRO A 192 -5.66 3.46 1.51
N GLU A 193 -4.98 2.51 0.88
CA GLU A 193 -4.06 2.74 -0.23
C GLU A 193 -4.82 2.85 -1.56
N VAL A 194 -5.98 2.21 -1.62
CA VAL A 194 -6.89 2.20 -2.78
C VAL A 194 -7.64 3.52 -2.92
N ASN A 195 -7.96 3.89 -4.16
CA ASN A 195 -8.84 5.03 -4.43
C ASN A 195 -10.28 4.53 -4.62
N TYR A 196 -11.23 5.24 -4.00
CA TYR A 196 -12.64 5.08 -4.30
C TYR A 196 -12.99 5.95 -5.51
N ILE A 197 -13.66 5.37 -6.50
CA ILE A 197 -14.06 6.03 -7.76
C ILE A 197 -15.58 6.04 -7.84
#